data_7939159178cb874aca0d7b82e67a6c84
#
_entry.id   7939159178cb874aca0d7b82e67a6c84
#
_cell.length_a   1.000
_cell.length_b   1.000
_cell.length_c   1.000
_cell.angle_alpha   90.00
_cell.angle_beta   90.00
_cell.angle_gamma   90.00
#
_symmetry.space_group_name_H-M   'P 1'
#
loop_
_entity.id
_entity.type
_entity.pdbx_description
1 polymer ?
#
loop_
_entity_poly.entity_id
_entity_poly.type
_entity_poly.pdbx_seq_one_letter_code
_entity_poly.pdbx_strand_id
1 'polypeptide(L)'
;MTFKSMMLAAALATMTLSAVAAGEAVEVQNAWARATVKGQMATGAFMTLTAKDGAKLVGVASPVAGVAQVHEMKMEAGVMKMAEVKGGLDLPAGKAVELKPGGYHVMLMDLKQPLMKDSTVPVTLIFKDAKGVEHKMDLTLPVTMRASGAMHSH
;
A
#
# COMPACT_ATOMS: atom_id res chain seq x y z
N MET A 1 14.05 -65.44 29.02
CA MET A 1 12.97 -64.43 29.01
C MET A 1 13.58 -63.12 28.49
N THR A 2 13.34 -62.86 27.26
CA THR A 2 13.91 -61.67 26.62
C THR A 2 12.79 -60.62 26.50
N PHE A 3 12.94 -59.53 27.24
CA PHE A 3 12.13 -58.38 27.08
C PHE A 3 12.65 -57.58 25.90
N LYS A 4 11.89 -57.57 24.81
CA LYS A 4 12.14 -56.65 23.70
C LYS A 4 11.55 -55.32 24.06
N SER A 5 12.39 -54.39 24.39
CA SER A 5 12.00 -52.99 24.48
C SER A 5 11.70 -52.46 23.08
N MET A 6 10.46 -52.27 22.75
CA MET A 6 10.10 -51.50 21.57
C MET A 6 10.25 -50.02 21.91
N MET A 7 11.29 -49.42 21.39
CA MET A 7 11.41 -47.97 21.35
C MET A 7 10.52 -47.45 20.25
N LEU A 8 9.44 -46.84 20.64
CA LEU A 8 8.58 -46.08 19.75
C LEU A 8 9.24 -44.71 19.56
N ALA A 9 9.93 -44.57 18.44
CA ALA A 9 10.41 -43.26 18.02
C ALA A 9 9.25 -42.46 17.50
N ALA A 10 8.71 -41.57 18.32
CA ALA A 10 7.77 -40.57 17.87
C ALA A 10 8.54 -39.52 17.07
N ALA A 11 8.46 -39.62 15.74
CA ALA A 11 8.91 -38.57 14.87
C ALA A 11 7.95 -37.41 14.99
N LEU A 12 8.29 -36.40 15.78
CA LEU A 12 7.62 -35.10 15.71
C LEU A 12 7.99 -34.48 14.38
N ALA A 13 7.09 -34.60 13.42
CA ALA A 13 7.16 -33.77 12.23
C ALA A 13 6.81 -32.34 12.65
N THR A 14 7.82 -31.55 12.91
CA THR A 14 7.64 -30.10 13.02
C THR A 14 7.30 -29.60 11.65
N MET A 15 6.01 -29.45 11.38
CA MET A 15 5.54 -28.66 10.25
C MET A 15 5.91 -27.21 10.54
N THR A 16 7.04 -26.77 10.02
CA THR A 16 7.31 -25.35 9.91
C THR A 16 6.33 -24.81 8.91
N LEU A 17 5.25 -24.22 9.40
CA LEU A 17 4.39 -23.38 8.57
C LEU A 17 5.27 -22.19 8.16
N SER A 18 5.82 -22.26 6.97
CA SER A 18 6.35 -21.07 6.33
C SER A 18 5.14 -20.17 6.07
N ALA A 19 4.95 -19.18 6.93
CA ALA A 19 3.99 -18.13 6.66
C ALA A 19 4.50 -17.38 5.43
N VAL A 20 4.01 -17.79 4.26
CA VAL A 20 4.16 -17.00 3.04
C VAL A 20 3.39 -15.72 3.31
N ALA A 21 4.10 -14.61 3.43
CA ALA A 21 3.50 -13.32 3.63
C ALA A 21 2.52 -13.07 2.47
N ALA A 22 1.22 -13.00 2.78
CA ALA A 22 0.15 -12.84 1.79
C ALA A 22 0.21 -11.50 1.03
N GLY A 23 1.22 -10.65 1.29
CA GLY A 23 1.43 -9.36 0.66
C GLY A 23 2.43 -9.34 -0.49
N GLU A 24 3.07 -10.47 -0.83
CA GLU A 24 4.12 -10.50 -1.86
C GLU A 24 3.59 -10.45 -3.30
N ALA A 25 2.28 -10.57 -3.51
CA ALA A 25 1.68 -10.46 -4.82
C ALA A 25 1.73 -9.04 -5.39
N VAL A 26 1.87 -8.03 -4.54
CA VAL A 26 2.02 -6.62 -4.93
C VAL A 26 3.28 -6.06 -4.29
N GLU A 27 4.17 -5.55 -5.11
CA GLU A 27 5.38 -4.86 -4.68
C GLU A 27 5.11 -3.37 -4.56
N VAL A 28 5.52 -2.78 -3.43
CA VAL A 28 5.41 -1.35 -3.19
C VAL A 28 6.81 -0.74 -3.11
N GLN A 29 7.07 0.26 -3.94
CA GLN A 29 8.36 0.95 -3.98
C GLN A 29 8.18 2.45 -3.85
N ASN A 30 9.19 3.12 -3.28
CA ASN A 30 9.25 4.57 -3.18
C ASN A 30 8.02 5.21 -2.53
N ALA A 31 7.46 4.53 -1.54
CA ALA A 31 6.26 5.01 -0.86
C ALA A 31 6.61 6.15 0.10
N TRP A 32 5.81 7.21 0.07
CA TRP A 32 5.94 8.36 0.95
C TRP A 32 4.63 9.13 1.04
N ALA A 33 4.47 9.88 2.11
CA ALA A 33 3.34 10.79 2.30
C ALA A 33 3.87 12.22 2.40
N ARG A 34 3.12 13.17 1.86
CA ARG A 34 3.51 14.57 1.91
C ARG A 34 3.21 15.16 3.29
N ALA A 35 4.20 15.84 3.86
CA ALA A 35 4.04 16.56 5.11
C ALA A 35 2.99 17.67 4.97
N THR A 36 2.28 17.96 6.06
CA THR A 36 1.28 19.02 6.08
C THR A 36 1.78 20.21 6.88
N VAL A 37 1.18 21.37 6.61
CA VAL A 37 1.35 22.57 7.43
C VAL A 37 0.16 22.68 8.40
N LYS A 38 0.31 23.50 9.42
CA LYS A 38 -0.74 23.73 10.42
C LYS A 38 -2.05 24.16 9.75
N GLY A 39 -3.15 23.52 10.12
CA GLY A 39 -4.48 23.79 9.57
C GLY A 39 -4.81 23.05 8.28
N GLN A 40 -3.84 22.37 7.68
CA GLN A 40 -4.09 21.57 6.49
C GLN A 40 -4.76 20.24 6.87
N MET A 41 -5.92 19.95 6.26
CA MET A 41 -6.75 18.80 6.62
C MET A 41 -6.65 17.64 5.64
N ALA A 42 -5.86 17.78 4.57
CA ALA A 42 -5.71 16.75 3.55
C ALA A 42 -4.28 16.72 3.01
N THR A 43 -3.84 15.54 2.62
CA THR A 43 -2.54 15.36 1.95
C THR A 43 -2.57 14.15 1.04
N GLY A 44 -1.55 14.02 0.19
CA GLY A 44 -1.38 12.90 -0.70
C GLY A 44 -0.31 11.92 -0.23
N ALA A 45 -0.48 10.65 -0.56
CA ALA A 45 0.54 9.63 -0.47
C ALA A 45 0.81 9.07 -1.86
N PHE A 46 2.05 8.72 -2.11
CA PHE A 46 2.56 8.35 -3.42
C PHE A 46 3.44 7.12 -3.32
N MET A 47 3.42 6.30 -4.36
CA MET A 47 4.20 5.06 -4.40
C MET A 47 4.16 4.45 -5.78
N THR A 48 5.00 3.47 -6.03
CA THR A 48 4.95 2.65 -7.24
C THR A 48 4.45 1.26 -6.86
N LEU A 49 3.42 0.78 -7.53
CA LEU A 49 2.79 -0.51 -7.29
C LEU A 49 3.01 -1.42 -8.48
N THR A 50 3.46 -2.64 -8.23
CA THR A 50 3.58 -3.68 -9.26
C THR A 50 2.92 -4.95 -8.76
N ALA A 51 1.86 -5.37 -9.42
CA ALA A 51 1.19 -6.63 -9.13
C ALA A 51 1.75 -7.72 -10.04
N LYS A 52 2.41 -8.72 -9.48
CA LYS A 52 3.07 -9.78 -10.25
C LYS A 52 2.07 -10.52 -11.17
N ASP A 53 0.92 -10.86 -10.65
CA ASP A 53 -0.12 -11.61 -11.36
C ASP A 53 -1.33 -10.74 -11.71
N GLY A 54 -1.21 -9.43 -11.57
CA GLY A 54 -2.32 -8.51 -11.73
C GLY A 54 -3.18 -8.41 -10.47
N ALA A 55 -3.69 -7.23 -10.22
CA ALA A 55 -4.58 -6.94 -9.10
C ALA A 55 -5.35 -5.65 -9.38
N LYS A 56 -6.24 -5.29 -8.46
CA LYS A 56 -6.92 -4.00 -8.47
C LYS A 56 -6.82 -3.40 -7.07
N LEU A 57 -6.37 -2.17 -6.98
CA LEU A 57 -6.39 -1.42 -5.72
C LEU A 57 -7.80 -0.87 -5.51
N VAL A 58 -8.53 -1.49 -4.57
CA VAL A 58 -9.96 -1.19 -4.37
C VAL A 58 -10.25 -0.32 -3.16
N GLY A 59 -9.28 -0.13 -2.29
CA GLY A 59 -9.48 0.71 -1.12
C GLY A 59 -8.18 1.07 -0.43
N VAL A 60 -8.29 2.08 0.42
CA VAL A 60 -7.21 2.59 1.25
C VAL A 60 -7.80 2.98 2.61
N ALA A 61 -7.03 2.75 3.67
CA ALA A 61 -7.41 3.18 5.01
C ALA A 61 -6.18 3.70 5.76
N SER A 62 -6.40 4.62 6.67
CA SER A 62 -5.37 5.09 7.59
C SER A 62 -6.02 5.58 8.89
N PRO A 63 -5.43 5.24 10.06
CA PRO A 63 -5.98 5.72 11.35
C PRO A 63 -5.81 7.22 11.56
N VAL A 64 -4.95 7.89 10.77
CA VAL A 64 -4.72 9.34 10.90
C VAL A 64 -5.67 10.16 10.05
N ALA A 65 -6.47 9.53 9.18
CA ALA A 65 -7.40 10.20 8.28
C ALA A 65 -8.83 9.68 8.50
N GLY A 66 -9.80 10.58 8.48
CA GLY A 66 -11.20 10.18 8.53
C GLY A 66 -11.67 9.56 7.22
N VAL A 67 -11.07 9.98 6.10
CA VAL A 67 -11.35 9.44 4.77
C VAL A 67 -10.04 9.21 4.03
N ALA A 68 -9.90 8.02 3.42
CA ALA A 68 -8.77 7.70 2.54
C ALA A 68 -9.32 7.12 1.24
N GLN A 69 -8.88 7.64 0.11
CA GLN A 69 -9.36 7.26 -1.21
C GLN A 69 -8.23 7.31 -2.23
N VAL A 70 -8.40 6.58 -3.33
CA VAL A 70 -7.54 6.74 -4.50
C VAL A 70 -8.17 7.78 -5.42
N HIS A 71 -7.40 8.79 -5.78
CA HIS A 71 -7.83 9.87 -6.68
C HIS A 71 -6.98 9.88 -7.94
N GLU A 72 -7.50 10.48 -8.99
CA GLU A 72 -6.77 10.77 -10.22
C GLU A 72 -6.91 12.23 -10.58
N MET A 73 -5.89 12.77 -11.23
CA MET A 73 -6.00 14.07 -11.88
C MET A 73 -6.48 13.85 -13.30
N LYS A 74 -7.58 14.45 -13.66
CA LYS A 74 -8.23 14.27 -14.96
C LYS A 74 -8.41 15.62 -15.65
N MET A 75 -8.05 15.68 -16.93
CA MET A 75 -8.28 16.86 -17.74
C MET A 75 -9.72 16.84 -18.26
N GLU A 76 -10.49 17.85 -17.91
CA GLU A 76 -11.86 18.03 -18.37
C GLU A 76 -12.06 19.46 -18.86
N ALA A 77 -12.44 19.60 -20.13
CA ALA A 77 -12.68 20.91 -20.75
C ALA A 77 -11.52 21.91 -20.55
N GLY A 78 -10.26 21.43 -20.63
CA GLY A 78 -9.08 22.26 -20.43
C GLY A 78 -8.71 22.54 -18.98
N VAL A 79 -9.43 21.97 -18.01
CA VAL A 79 -9.21 22.17 -16.58
C VAL A 79 -8.84 20.84 -15.92
N MET A 80 -7.78 20.87 -15.10
CA MET A 80 -7.40 19.70 -14.29
C MET A 80 -8.34 19.57 -13.11
N LYS A 81 -9.00 18.43 -13.02
CA LYS A 81 -9.89 18.09 -11.90
C LYS A 81 -9.43 16.84 -11.19
N MET A 82 -9.55 16.83 -9.87
CA MET A 82 -9.30 15.66 -9.04
C MET A 82 -10.60 14.90 -8.86
N ALA A 83 -10.56 13.58 -9.08
CA ALA A 83 -11.74 12.73 -8.93
C ALA A 83 -11.36 11.41 -8.27
N GLU A 84 -12.26 10.87 -7.46
CA GLU A 84 -12.11 9.53 -6.90
C GLU A 84 -12.13 8.49 -8.02
N VAL A 85 -11.19 7.53 -7.93
CA VAL A 85 -11.18 6.38 -8.83
C VAL A 85 -12.18 5.36 -8.31
N LYS A 86 -13.40 5.44 -8.77
CA LYS A 86 -14.47 4.50 -8.39
C LYS A 86 -14.25 3.15 -9.06
N GLY A 87 -14.50 2.08 -8.31
CA GLY A 87 -14.32 0.72 -8.82
C GLY A 87 -12.90 0.20 -8.76
N GLY A 88 -11.94 1.00 -8.30
CA GLY A 88 -10.56 0.61 -8.07
C GLY A 88 -9.61 0.95 -9.22
N LEU A 89 -8.33 0.90 -8.92
CA LEU A 89 -7.23 1.16 -9.85
C LEU A 89 -6.66 -0.16 -10.35
N ASP A 90 -6.69 -0.38 -11.65
CA ASP A 90 -6.15 -1.59 -12.26
C ASP A 90 -4.62 -1.61 -12.18
N LEU A 91 -4.09 -2.75 -11.74
CA LEU A 91 -2.67 -3.04 -11.72
C LEU A 91 -2.40 -4.22 -12.67
N PRO A 92 -2.09 -3.96 -13.93
CA PRO A 92 -1.80 -5.04 -14.89
C PRO A 92 -0.62 -5.90 -14.45
N ALA A 93 -0.68 -7.19 -14.73
CA ALA A 93 0.34 -8.15 -14.31
C ALA A 93 1.75 -7.72 -14.75
N GLY A 94 2.66 -7.64 -13.79
CA GLY A 94 4.07 -7.31 -14.03
C GLY A 94 4.36 -5.87 -14.44
N LYS A 95 3.34 -5.01 -14.50
CA LYS A 95 3.49 -3.61 -14.90
C LYS A 95 3.51 -2.67 -13.71
N ALA A 96 4.53 -1.83 -13.61
CA ALA A 96 4.61 -0.81 -12.58
C ALA A 96 3.56 0.29 -12.83
N VAL A 97 2.76 0.59 -11.81
CA VAL A 97 1.80 1.70 -11.82
C VAL A 97 2.26 2.72 -10.80
N GLU A 98 2.56 3.91 -11.25
CA GLU A 98 3.10 4.96 -10.41
C GLU A 98 2.00 5.89 -9.89
N LEU A 99 1.91 6.00 -8.58
CA LEU A 99 1.08 7.02 -7.92
C LEU A 99 1.99 8.20 -7.61
N LYS A 100 1.75 9.33 -8.26
CA LYS A 100 2.63 10.51 -8.22
C LYS A 100 1.84 11.80 -8.24
N PRO A 101 2.43 12.92 -7.78
CA PRO A 101 1.78 14.21 -7.92
C PRO A 101 1.42 14.52 -9.38
N GLY A 102 0.19 14.95 -9.61
CA GLY A 102 -0.33 15.22 -10.95
C GLY A 102 -0.93 14.01 -11.68
N GLY A 103 -0.84 12.81 -11.08
CA GLY A 103 -1.44 11.59 -11.61
C GLY A 103 -2.36 10.92 -10.61
N TYR A 104 -2.36 9.60 -10.57
CA TYR A 104 -3.03 8.85 -9.50
C TYR A 104 -2.32 9.12 -8.19
N HIS A 105 -3.07 9.14 -7.09
CA HIS A 105 -2.52 9.27 -5.75
C HIS A 105 -3.49 8.76 -4.69
N VAL A 106 -2.94 8.41 -3.54
CA VAL A 106 -3.75 8.16 -2.35
C VAL A 106 -4.04 9.50 -1.69
N MET A 107 -5.29 9.80 -1.48
CA MET A 107 -5.71 11.02 -0.80
C MET A 107 -6.13 10.71 0.62
N LEU A 108 -5.45 11.30 1.57
CA LEU A 108 -5.78 11.24 2.99
C LEU A 108 -6.48 12.53 3.37
N MET A 109 -7.75 12.43 3.70
CA MET A 109 -8.62 13.58 4.00
C MET A 109 -9.14 13.51 5.43
N ASP A 110 -9.61 14.62 5.91
CA ASP A 110 -10.12 14.73 7.27
C ASP A 110 -9.06 14.24 8.29
N LEU A 111 -7.86 14.81 8.17
CA LEU A 111 -6.73 14.47 9.00
C LEU A 111 -7.01 14.79 10.47
N LYS A 112 -6.75 13.82 11.34
CA LYS A 112 -6.95 13.96 12.78
C LYS A 112 -5.81 14.70 13.46
N GLN A 113 -4.68 14.78 12.79
CA GLN A 113 -3.46 15.44 13.27
C GLN A 113 -2.58 15.85 12.10
N PRO A 114 -1.70 16.86 12.26
CA PRO A 114 -0.73 17.20 11.23
C PRO A 114 0.24 16.05 10.98
N LEU A 115 0.65 15.89 9.72
CA LEU A 115 1.71 14.96 9.34
C LEU A 115 3.02 15.73 9.29
N MET A 116 3.87 15.50 10.27
CA MET A 116 5.13 16.20 10.42
C MET A 116 6.22 15.55 9.57
N LYS A 117 7.05 16.37 8.94
CA LYS A 117 8.26 15.91 8.25
C LYS A 117 9.08 15.02 9.18
N ASP A 118 9.69 13.96 8.65
CA ASP A 118 10.52 12.98 9.36
C ASP A 118 9.74 12.07 10.33
N SER A 119 8.41 12.16 10.33
CA SER A 119 7.55 11.19 11.01
C SER A 119 7.13 10.07 10.04
N THR A 120 6.29 9.17 10.51
CA THR A 120 5.72 8.09 9.70
C THR A 120 4.22 8.08 9.82
N VAL A 121 3.56 7.53 8.79
CA VAL A 121 2.12 7.37 8.79
C VAL A 121 1.75 5.95 8.37
N PRO A 122 0.90 5.25 9.15
CA PRO A 122 0.40 3.95 8.74
C PRO A 122 -0.68 4.09 7.67
N VAL A 123 -0.59 3.28 6.62
CA VAL A 123 -1.58 3.23 5.55
C VAL A 123 -1.82 1.76 5.20
N THR A 124 -3.07 1.38 5.08
CA THR A 124 -3.46 0.05 4.64
C THR A 124 -3.99 0.14 3.20
N LEU A 125 -3.40 -0.64 2.30
CA LEU A 125 -3.88 -0.81 0.95
C LEU A 125 -4.74 -2.07 0.86
N ILE A 126 -5.84 -1.99 0.14
CA ILE A 126 -6.77 -3.10 -0.03
C ILE A 126 -6.81 -3.44 -1.52
N PHE A 127 -6.37 -4.66 -1.85
CA PHE A 127 -6.32 -5.16 -3.22
C PHE A 127 -7.30 -6.30 -3.44
N LYS A 128 -7.76 -6.44 -4.67
CA LYS A 128 -8.42 -7.67 -5.14
C LYS A 128 -7.58 -8.31 -6.22
N ASP A 129 -7.38 -9.61 -6.12
CA ASP A 129 -6.69 -10.37 -7.15
C ASP A 129 -7.63 -10.74 -8.31
N ALA A 130 -7.09 -11.44 -9.34
CA ALA A 130 -7.88 -11.86 -10.49
C ALA A 130 -9.04 -12.81 -10.15
N LYS A 131 -8.99 -13.44 -8.98
CA LYS A 131 -10.05 -14.32 -8.48
C LYS A 131 -11.10 -13.60 -7.64
N GLY A 132 -10.92 -12.28 -7.44
CA GLY A 132 -11.78 -11.46 -6.60
C GLY A 132 -11.53 -11.60 -5.10
N VAL A 133 -10.43 -12.24 -4.70
CA VAL A 133 -10.03 -12.36 -3.30
C VAL A 133 -9.37 -11.07 -2.84
N GLU A 134 -9.83 -10.57 -1.69
CA GLU A 134 -9.32 -9.35 -1.11
C GLU A 134 -8.07 -9.60 -0.26
N HIS A 135 -7.06 -8.76 -0.45
CA HIS A 135 -5.80 -8.80 0.28
C HIS A 135 -5.51 -7.42 0.87
N LYS A 136 -5.14 -7.38 2.13
CA LYS A 136 -4.76 -6.13 2.81
C LYS A 136 -3.25 -6.09 3.00
N MET A 137 -2.67 -4.92 2.78
CA MET A 137 -1.25 -4.67 2.97
C MET A 137 -1.08 -3.43 3.84
N ASP A 138 -0.45 -3.62 5.00
CA ASP A 138 -0.15 -2.53 5.91
C ASP A 138 1.23 -1.94 5.59
N LEU A 139 1.26 -0.63 5.41
CA LEU A 139 2.48 0.11 5.10
C LEU A 139 2.73 1.16 6.19
N THR A 140 4.00 1.44 6.41
CA THR A 140 4.43 2.59 7.21
C THR A 140 5.19 3.52 6.29
N LEU A 141 4.59 4.65 5.96
CA LEU A 141 5.14 5.59 4.99
C LEU A 141 5.96 6.68 5.69
N PRO A 142 7.16 7.00 5.18
CA PRO A 142 7.86 8.19 5.64
C PRO A 142 7.11 9.44 5.20
N VAL A 143 7.05 10.43 6.08
CA VAL A 143 6.47 11.74 5.79
C VAL A 143 7.57 12.68 5.37
N THR A 144 7.51 13.18 4.16
CA THR A 144 8.52 14.07 3.59
C THR A 144 7.88 15.21 2.82
N MET A 145 8.66 16.21 2.46
CA MET A 145 8.19 17.31 1.62
C MET A 145 8.25 16.95 0.13
N ARG A 146 9.08 15.98 -0.24
CA ARG A 146 9.30 15.53 -1.62
C ARG A 146 9.60 14.04 -1.65
N ALA A 147 9.39 13.42 -2.80
CA ALA A 147 9.76 12.04 -3.01
C ALA A 147 11.27 11.81 -2.78
N SER A 148 11.59 10.70 -2.12
CA SER A 148 12.97 10.21 -2.05
C SER A 148 13.44 9.93 -3.47
N GLY A 149 14.54 10.46 -3.90
CA GLY A 149 15.03 10.31 -5.26
C GLY A 149 14.77 11.51 -6.16
N ALA A 150 13.87 12.42 -5.81
CA ALA A 150 13.75 13.71 -6.49
C ALA A 150 15.01 14.59 -6.32
N MET A 151 15.90 14.19 -5.44
CA MET A 151 17.17 14.85 -5.13
C MET A 151 18.29 14.51 -6.12
N HIS A 152 18.05 13.62 -7.08
CA HIS A 152 19.05 13.17 -8.03
C HIS A 152 18.87 13.74 -9.44
N SER A 153 17.99 14.69 -9.61
CA SER A 153 17.91 15.43 -10.87
C SER A 153 19.06 16.42 -10.93
N HIS A 154 19.98 16.13 -11.77
CA HIS A 154 21.10 17.01 -12.09
C HIS A 154 20.70 17.97 -13.20
#